data_c7b7a14fbca42a78bf394464339ce4c8
#
_entry.id   c7b7a14fbca42a78bf394464339ce4c8
#
_cell.length_a   1.000
_cell.length_b   1.000
_cell.length_c   1.000
_cell.angle_alpha   90.00
_cell.angle_beta   90.00
_cell.angle_gamma   90.00
#
_symmetry.space_group_name_H-M   'P 1'
#
loop_
_entity.id
_entity.type
_entity.pdbx_description
1 polymer ?
#
loop_
_entity_poly.entity_id
_entity_poly.type
_entity_poly.pdbx_seq_one_letter_code
_entity_poly.pdbx_strand_id
1 'polypeptide(L)'
;AMRYDKLGDDHYDIVSAYQKSMRGSDPDAALHYLGRLLEAGDLPSACRRLMVCACEDVGLAWPQIIPIVKAAVDIANAVRLPLADAVVLVATAPKSNSAHDGINAAIADIQAGRTGPIPRQLQNKHYDGADAKVKGQHYLYPHDYPNHWTAQQYLPDAIKDCQYYVPGENKNEQAFAQYWKKIKGE
;
A
#
# COMPACT_ATOMS: atom_id res chain seq x y z
N ALA A 1 -21.79 -17.07 -28.72
CA ALA A 1 -21.05 -15.82 -28.53
C ALA A 1 -21.24 -15.37 -27.08
N MET A 2 -20.13 -15.22 -26.35
CA MET A 2 -20.17 -14.69 -24.98
C MET A 2 -20.70 -13.26 -25.01
N ARG A 3 -21.81 -13.01 -24.30
CA ARG A 3 -22.29 -11.64 -24.09
C ARG A 3 -21.31 -10.93 -23.13
N TYR A 4 -20.71 -9.85 -23.57
CA TYR A 4 -19.96 -8.92 -22.74
C TYR A 4 -20.52 -7.52 -22.96
N ASP A 5 -21.19 -7.01 -21.94
CA ASP A 5 -21.65 -5.63 -21.92
C ASP A 5 -20.65 -4.78 -21.13
N LYS A 6 -19.88 -3.91 -21.80
CA LYS A 6 -18.89 -3.03 -21.17
C LYS A 6 -19.47 -2.04 -20.16
N LEU A 7 -20.76 -1.83 -20.16
CA LEU A 7 -21.47 -0.87 -19.30
C LEU A 7 -22.51 -1.54 -18.40
N GLY A 8 -22.67 -2.86 -18.47
CA GLY A 8 -23.66 -3.62 -17.73
C GLY A 8 -23.12 -4.36 -16.50
N ASP A 9 -24.00 -4.99 -15.75
CA ASP A 9 -23.69 -5.73 -14.52
C ASP A 9 -22.66 -6.83 -14.75
N ASP A 10 -22.68 -7.50 -15.91
CA ASP A 10 -21.72 -8.56 -16.28
C ASP A 10 -20.27 -8.07 -16.28
N HIS A 11 -20.03 -6.83 -16.73
CA HIS A 11 -18.69 -6.24 -16.73
C HIS A 11 -18.16 -6.08 -15.29
N TYR A 12 -18.95 -5.49 -14.41
CA TYR A 12 -18.57 -5.28 -13.01
C TYR A 12 -18.37 -6.60 -12.28
N ASP A 13 -19.17 -7.60 -12.57
CA ASP A 13 -19.06 -8.93 -11.99
C ASP A 13 -17.76 -9.64 -12.40
N ILE A 14 -17.38 -9.57 -13.68
CA ILE A 14 -16.13 -10.15 -14.17
C ILE A 14 -14.92 -9.45 -13.54
N VAL A 15 -14.92 -8.12 -13.52
CA VAL A 15 -13.83 -7.32 -12.89
C VAL A 15 -13.72 -7.62 -11.40
N SER A 16 -14.85 -7.74 -10.72
CA SER A 16 -14.91 -8.11 -9.30
C SER A 16 -14.40 -9.52 -9.05
N ALA A 17 -14.84 -10.49 -9.86
CA ALA A 17 -14.40 -11.89 -9.75
C ALA A 17 -12.89 -12.02 -10.03
N TYR A 18 -12.37 -11.32 -11.02
CA TYR A 18 -10.94 -11.26 -11.34
C TYR A 18 -10.10 -10.77 -10.13
N GLN A 19 -10.46 -9.65 -9.55
CA GLN A 19 -9.78 -9.10 -8.38
C GLN A 19 -9.90 -10.03 -7.16
N LYS A 20 -11.09 -10.56 -6.88
CA LYS A 20 -11.32 -11.47 -5.75
C LYS A 20 -10.55 -12.78 -5.89
N SER A 21 -10.40 -13.29 -7.12
CA SER A 21 -9.62 -14.50 -7.39
C SER A 21 -8.14 -14.31 -7.09
N MET A 22 -7.54 -13.19 -7.51
CA MET A 22 -6.16 -12.86 -7.17
C MET A 22 -5.96 -12.67 -5.67
N ARG A 23 -6.84 -11.93 -5.02
CA ARG A 23 -6.83 -11.71 -3.56
C ARG A 23 -7.03 -13.01 -2.78
N GLY A 24 -7.89 -13.88 -3.26
CA GLY A 24 -8.22 -15.17 -2.66
C GLY A 24 -7.23 -16.29 -2.99
N SER A 25 -6.13 -15.98 -3.71
CA SER A 25 -5.08 -16.95 -4.04
C SER A 25 -5.56 -18.11 -4.92
N ASP A 26 -6.46 -17.83 -5.85
CA ASP A 26 -6.91 -18.79 -6.88
C ASP A 26 -6.37 -18.37 -8.26
N PRO A 27 -5.21 -18.88 -8.69
CA PRO A 27 -4.62 -18.50 -9.96
C PRO A 27 -5.41 -19.01 -11.16
N ASP A 28 -6.10 -20.14 -11.07
CA ASP A 28 -6.88 -20.69 -12.18
C ASP A 28 -8.11 -19.81 -12.46
N ALA A 29 -8.83 -19.45 -11.42
CA ALA A 29 -9.95 -18.51 -11.56
C ALA A 29 -9.46 -17.13 -12.05
N ALA A 30 -8.36 -16.64 -11.53
CA ALA A 30 -7.78 -15.35 -11.95
C ALA A 30 -7.41 -15.36 -13.44
N LEU A 31 -6.79 -16.42 -13.93
CA LEU A 31 -6.48 -16.59 -15.37
C LEU A 31 -7.74 -16.69 -16.23
N HIS A 32 -8.77 -17.40 -15.75
CA HIS A 32 -10.05 -17.49 -16.46
C HIS A 32 -10.68 -16.12 -16.64
N TYR A 33 -10.80 -15.32 -15.56
CA TYR A 33 -11.39 -13.99 -15.63
C TYR A 33 -10.50 -12.99 -16.38
N LEU A 34 -9.17 -13.10 -16.31
CA LEU A 34 -8.27 -12.37 -17.18
C LEU A 34 -8.59 -12.67 -18.66
N GLY A 35 -8.71 -13.96 -19.02
CA GLY A 35 -9.07 -14.37 -20.38
C GLY A 35 -10.37 -13.75 -20.85
N ARG A 36 -11.40 -13.73 -20.01
CA ARG A 36 -12.70 -13.08 -20.33
C ARG A 36 -12.56 -11.58 -20.59
N LEU A 37 -11.75 -10.85 -19.79
CA LEU A 37 -11.48 -9.42 -19.99
C LEU A 37 -10.73 -9.18 -21.31
N LEU A 38 -9.71 -10.00 -21.60
CA LEU A 38 -8.93 -9.85 -22.83
C LEU A 38 -9.73 -10.15 -24.08
N GLU A 39 -10.57 -11.21 -24.08
CA GLU A 39 -11.47 -11.54 -25.19
C GLU A 39 -12.51 -10.43 -25.44
N ALA A 40 -12.94 -9.75 -24.37
CA ALA A 40 -13.83 -8.60 -24.47
C ALA A 40 -13.11 -7.30 -24.90
N GLY A 41 -11.79 -7.33 -25.05
CA GLY A 41 -10.98 -6.16 -25.40
C GLY A 41 -10.82 -5.15 -24.26
N ASP A 42 -11.03 -5.57 -23.00
CA ASP A 42 -10.95 -4.71 -21.83
C ASP A 42 -9.61 -4.83 -21.08
N LEU A 43 -8.54 -4.60 -21.82
CA LEU A 43 -7.18 -4.54 -21.29
C LEU A 43 -7.02 -3.50 -20.17
N PRO A 44 -7.61 -2.29 -20.25
CA PRO A 44 -7.47 -1.30 -19.18
C PRO A 44 -7.97 -1.77 -17.82
N SER A 45 -9.12 -2.44 -17.74
CA SER A 45 -9.63 -2.98 -16.48
C SER A 45 -8.76 -4.11 -15.94
N ALA A 46 -8.29 -5.01 -16.81
CA ALA A 46 -7.37 -6.06 -16.43
C ALA A 46 -6.08 -5.51 -15.81
N CYS A 47 -5.45 -4.53 -16.45
CA CYS A 47 -4.23 -3.89 -15.97
C CYS A 47 -4.46 -3.12 -14.65
N ARG A 48 -5.54 -2.35 -14.56
CA ARG A 48 -5.87 -1.57 -13.35
C ARG A 48 -6.03 -2.48 -12.14
N ARG A 49 -6.81 -3.53 -12.24
CA ARG A 49 -7.08 -4.44 -11.12
C ARG A 49 -5.86 -5.25 -10.70
N LEU A 50 -5.01 -5.61 -11.65
CA LEU A 50 -3.74 -6.25 -11.37
C LEU A 50 -2.81 -5.34 -10.54
N MET A 51 -2.68 -4.06 -10.94
CA MET A 51 -1.91 -3.08 -10.19
C MET A 51 -2.48 -2.83 -8.78
N VAL A 52 -3.80 -2.74 -8.65
CA VAL A 52 -4.47 -2.60 -7.35
C VAL A 52 -4.13 -3.78 -6.43
N CYS A 53 -4.29 -5.02 -6.92
CA CYS A 53 -3.98 -6.21 -6.11
C CYS A 53 -2.50 -6.29 -5.73
N ALA A 54 -1.59 -5.93 -6.62
CA ALA A 54 -0.16 -5.89 -6.31
C ALA A 54 0.16 -4.92 -5.17
N CYS A 55 -0.47 -3.74 -5.14
CA CYS A 55 -0.20 -2.70 -4.15
C CYS A 55 -0.99 -2.88 -2.84
N GLU A 56 -2.26 -3.29 -2.91
CA GLU A 56 -3.17 -3.30 -1.76
C GLU A 56 -3.27 -4.67 -1.09
N ASP A 57 -3.15 -5.77 -1.85
CA ASP A 57 -3.35 -7.12 -1.35
C ASP A 57 -2.03 -7.89 -1.12
N VAL A 58 -1.03 -7.72 -1.98
CA VAL A 58 0.32 -8.26 -1.77
C VAL A 58 1.16 -7.26 -0.97
N GLY A 59 1.31 -6.04 -1.46
CA GLY A 59 1.93 -4.92 -0.75
C GLY A 59 3.25 -5.30 -0.06
N LEU A 60 3.31 -5.04 1.24
CA LEU A 60 4.51 -5.25 2.05
C LEU A 60 4.86 -6.73 2.29
N ALA A 61 3.98 -7.67 1.97
CA ALA A 61 4.30 -9.09 2.05
C ALA A 61 5.36 -9.51 1.01
N TRP A 62 5.33 -8.87 -0.16
CA TRP A 62 6.34 -9.04 -1.21
C TRP A 62 6.42 -7.78 -2.09
N PRO A 63 7.09 -6.70 -1.64
CA PRO A 63 7.08 -5.41 -2.33
C PRO A 63 7.62 -5.43 -3.75
N GLN A 64 8.48 -6.40 -4.09
CA GLN A 64 9.05 -6.57 -5.42
C GLN A 64 8.00 -6.85 -6.50
N ILE A 65 6.78 -7.28 -6.11
CA ILE A 65 5.69 -7.49 -7.05
C ILE A 65 5.28 -6.19 -7.77
N ILE A 66 5.44 -5.04 -7.13
CA ILE A 66 4.98 -3.75 -7.66
C ILE A 66 5.70 -3.39 -8.96
N PRO A 67 7.05 -3.33 -9.02
CA PRO A 67 7.75 -3.08 -10.29
C PRO A 67 7.58 -4.22 -11.30
N ILE A 68 7.44 -5.47 -10.86
CA ILE A 68 7.18 -6.62 -11.76
C ILE A 68 5.83 -6.42 -12.47
N VAL A 69 4.78 -6.11 -11.74
CA VAL A 69 3.44 -5.86 -12.30
C VAL A 69 3.45 -4.61 -13.18
N LYS A 70 4.14 -3.54 -12.79
CA LYS A 70 4.27 -2.34 -13.62
C LYS A 70 4.92 -2.66 -14.96
N ALA A 71 6.01 -3.41 -14.96
CA ALA A 71 6.67 -3.84 -16.20
C ALA A 71 5.75 -4.72 -17.08
N ALA A 72 5.03 -5.66 -16.48
CA ALA A 72 4.07 -6.51 -17.19
C ALA A 72 2.95 -5.70 -17.85
N VAL A 73 2.41 -4.71 -17.14
CA VAL A 73 1.38 -3.80 -17.66
C VAL A 73 1.91 -2.94 -18.83
N ASP A 74 3.12 -2.42 -18.73
CA ASP A 74 3.73 -1.62 -19.80
C ASP A 74 3.94 -2.47 -21.06
N ILE A 75 4.39 -3.71 -20.91
CA ILE A 75 4.58 -4.64 -22.03
C ILE A 75 3.25 -5.11 -22.62
N ALA A 76 2.21 -5.26 -21.81
CA ALA A 76 0.90 -5.76 -22.22
C ALA A 76 0.22 -4.90 -23.28
N ASN A 77 0.56 -3.62 -23.39
CA ASN A 77 0.11 -2.76 -24.47
C ASN A 77 0.62 -3.19 -25.84
N ALA A 78 1.73 -3.94 -25.88
CA ALA A 78 2.31 -4.49 -27.11
C ALA A 78 2.08 -6.01 -27.23
N VAL A 79 2.19 -6.75 -26.10
CA VAL A 79 2.10 -8.21 -26.05
C VAL A 79 1.35 -8.64 -24.78
N ARG A 80 0.26 -9.42 -24.93
CA ARG A 80 -0.66 -9.75 -23.82
C ARG A 80 -0.16 -10.79 -22.84
N LEU A 81 0.78 -11.67 -23.23
CA LEU A 81 1.23 -12.83 -22.44
C LEU A 81 1.85 -12.48 -21.06
N PRO A 82 2.65 -11.41 -20.92
CA PRO A 82 3.23 -11.07 -19.60
C PRO A 82 2.21 -10.80 -18.50
N LEU A 83 0.95 -10.46 -18.84
CA LEU A 83 -0.11 -10.32 -17.85
C LEU A 83 -0.45 -11.65 -17.16
N ALA A 84 -0.42 -12.77 -17.88
CA ALA A 84 -0.71 -14.07 -17.30
C ALA A 84 0.32 -14.44 -16.22
N ASP A 85 1.61 -14.22 -16.51
CA ASP A 85 2.68 -14.45 -15.53
C ASP A 85 2.49 -13.56 -14.27
N ALA A 86 2.24 -12.29 -14.48
CA ALA A 86 2.02 -11.34 -13.38
C ALA A 86 0.77 -11.67 -12.55
N VAL A 87 -0.31 -12.11 -13.17
CA VAL A 87 -1.54 -12.55 -12.50
C VAL A 87 -1.28 -13.78 -11.64
N VAL A 88 -0.55 -14.78 -12.15
CA VAL A 88 -0.17 -15.97 -11.37
C VAL A 88 0.71 -15.57 -10.19
N LEU A 89 1.71 -14.70 -10.40
CA LEU A 89 2.58 -14.21 -9.32
C LEU A 89 1.77 -13.48 -8.23
N VAL A 90 0.86 -12.59 -8.59
CA VAL A 90 0.01 -11.89 -7.61
C VAL A 90 -0.92 -12.86 -6.88
N ALA A 91 -1.55 -13.80 -7.59
CA ALA A 91 -2.44 -14.79 -6.99
C ALA A 91 -1.71 -15.73 -6.02
N THR A 92 -0.48 -16.10 -6.31
CA THR A 92 0.31 -17.05 -5.49
C THR A 92 1.22 -16.38 -4.46
N ALA A 93 1.37 -15.05 -4.51
CA ALA A 93 2.18 -14.30 -3.56
C ALA A 93 1.58 -14.30 -2.13
N PRO A 94 2.41 -14.14 -1.09
CA PRO A 94 1.89 -13.83 0.23
C PRO A 94 1.10 -12.51 0.20
N LYS A 95 0.09 -12.40 1.06
CA LYS A 95 -0.82 -11.25 1.09
C LYS A 95 -0.61 -10.40 2.33
N SER A 96 -0.71 -9.08 2.18
CA SER A 96 -0.80 -8.13 3.28
C SER A 96 -1.52 -6.86 2.83
N ASN A 97 -2.50 -6.44 3.61
CA ASN A 97 -3.20 -5.17 3.45
C ASN A 97 -2.81 -4.14 4.52
N SER A 98 -1.74 -4.38 5.27
CA SER A 98 -1.34 -3.57 6.43
C SER A 98 -1.14 -2.09 6.10
N ALA A 99 -0.50 -1.76 4.99
CA ALA A 99 -0.30 -0.38 4.55
C ALA A 99 -1.59 0.26 4.04
N HIS A 100 -2.43 -0.49 3.31
CA HIS A 100 -3.74 -0.05 2.85
C HIS A 100 -4.66 0.28 4.04
N ASP A 101 -4.74 -0.59 5.03
CA ASP A 101 -5.54 -0.37 6.24
C ASP A 101 -5.00 0.81 7.05
N GLY A 102 -3.68 0.95 7.15
CA GLY A 102 -3.02 2.06 7.84
C GLY A 102 -3.37 3.42 7.26
N ILE A 103 -3.28 3.59 5.95
CA ILE A 103 -3.63 4.88 5.31
C ILE A 103 -5.14 5.17 5.41
N ASN A 104 -5.99 4.16 5.27
CA ASN A 104 -7.43 4.34 5.42
C ASN A 104 -7.82 4.75 6.84
N ALA A 105 -7.19 4.18 7.87
CA ALA A 105 -7.39 4.58 9.26
C ALA A 105 -6.96 6.03 9.50
N ALA A 106 -5.81 6.44 8.97
CA ALA A 106 -5.34 7.82 9.07
C ALA A 106 -6.29 8.81 8.37
N ILE A 107 -6.77 8.49 7.16
CA ILE A 107 -7.74 9.31 6.43
C ILE A 107 -9.06 9.42 7.21
N ALA A 108 -9.56 8.33 7.79
CA ALA A 108 -10.77 8.32 8.59
C ALA A 108 -10.64 9.22 9.82
N ASP A 109 -9.50 9.22 10.49
CA ASP A 109 -9.22 10.12 11.60
C ASP A 109 -9.23 11.60 11.18
N ILE A 110 -8.58 11.93 10.07
CA ILE A 110 -8.56 13.28 9.51
C ILE A 110 -9.98 13.74 9.16
N GLN A 111 -10.77 12.91 8.49
CA GLN A 111 -12.16 13.22 8.13
C GLN A 111 -13.07 13.40 9.34
N ALA A 112 -12.80 12.71 10.44
CA ALA A 112 -13.49 12.85 11.71
C ALA A 112 -12.98 14.03 12.56
N GLY A 113 -12.05 14.84 12.04
CA GLY A 113 -11.45 15.95 12.77
C GLY A 113 -10.41 15.54 13.82
N ARG A 114 -10.05 14.27 13.89
CA ARG A 114 -8.99 13.78 14.79
C ARG A 114 -7.63 14.02 14.14
N THR A 115 -7.10 15.18 14.38
CA THR A 115 -5.79 15.65 13.93
C THR A 115 -5.34 16.78 14.85
N GLY A 116 -4.30 17.51 14.48
CA GLY A 116 -3.84 18.63 15.29
C GLY A 116 -2.72 19.42 14.61
N PRO A 117 -2.22 20.47 15.27
CA PRO A 117 -1.06 21.20 14.77
C PRO A 117 0.16 20.30 14.63
N ILE A 118 0.94 20.52 13.59
CA ILE A 118 2.21 19.83 13.40
C ILE A 118 3.13 20.17 14.59
N PRO A 119 3.78 19.18 15.23
CA PRO A 119 4.73 19.42 16.30
C PRO A 119 5.78 20.44 15.91
N ARG A 120 6.13 21.34 16.84
CA ARG A 120 6.98 22.50 16.56
C ARG A 120 8.33 22.11 15.92
N GLN A 121 8.96 21.06 16.44
CA GLN A 121 10.24 20.55 15.96
C GLN A 121 10.21 20.03 14.53
N LEU A 122 9.04 19.67 14.00
CA LEU A 122 8.87 19.19 12.63
C LEU A 122 8.49 20.28 11.63
N GLN A 123 8.19 21.48 12.11
CA GLN A 123 7.84 22.60 11.24
C GLN A 123 9.08 23.09 10.48
N ASN A 124 8.88 23.53 9.24
CA ASN A 124 9.95 24.10 8.41
C ASN A 124 10.32 25.51 8.88
N LYS A 125 10.87 25.59 10.11
CA LYS A 125 11.35 26.85 10.74
C LYS A 125 12.65 26.56 11.46
N HIS A 126 13.69 27.32 11.10
CA HIS A 126 15.02 27.15 11.65
C HIS A 126 15.23 27.77 13.03
N TYR A 127 14.32 28.65 13.49
CA TYR A 127 14.39 29.30 14.79
C TYR A 127 12.99 29.57 15.36
N ASP A 128 12.92 29.65 16.65
CA ASP A 128 11.70 30.07 17.35
C ASP A 128 11.49 31.57 17.17
N GLY A 129 10.32 31.96 16.65
CA GLY A 129 9.94 33.37 16.55
C GLY A 129 9.86 34.04 17.94
N ALA A 130 9.86 35.39 17.96
CA ALA A 130 9.77 36.17 19.19
C ALA A 130 8.53 35.80 20.04
N ASP A 131 7.45 35.39 19.38
CA ASP A 131 6.17 35.05 19.99
C ASP A 131 6.00 33.57 20.35
N ALA A 132 7.04 32.75 20.16
CA ALA A 132 6.97 31.34 20.50
C ALA A 132 6.81 31.13 22.00
N LYS A 133 5.70 30.47 22.41
CA LYS A 133 5.41 30.18 23.83
C LYS A 133 6.38 29.16 24.43
N VAL A 134 6.92 28.26 23.61
CA VAL A 134 7.93 27.28 24.00
C VAL A 134 9.13 27.43 23.07
N LYS A 135 10.32 27.59 23.67
CA LYS A 135 11.59 27.77 22.94
C LYS A 135 12.49 26.56 23.12
N GLY A 136 13.43 26.36 22.17
CA GLY A 136 14.41 25.28 22.25
C GLY A 136 13.91 23.92 21.77
N GLN A 137 12.75 23.87 21.11
CA GLN A 137 12.28 22.66 20.46
C GLN A 137 12.94 22.50 19.07
N HIS A 138 14.01 21.74 19.02
CA HIS A 138 14.75 21.45 17.78
C HIS A 138 14.45 20.05 17.28
N TYR A 139 14.44 19.90 15.96
CA TYR A 139 14.41 18.60 15.32
C TYR A 139 15.68 17.83 15.63
N LEU A 140 15.53 16.61 16.15
CA LEU A 140 16.64 15.69 16.36
C LEU A 140 16.86 14.90 15.07
N TYR A 141 17.99 15.15 14.40
CA TYR A 141 18.29 14.50 13.12
C TYR A 141 18.72 13.05 13.35
N PRO A 142 17.94 12.04 12.92
CA PRO A 142 18.21 10.64 13.28
C PRO A 142 19.58 10.13 12.84
N HIS A 143 20.16 10.66 11.76
CA HIS A 143 21.48 10.23 11.30
C HIS A 143 22.64 10.63 12.24
N ASP A 144 22.41 11.53 13.19
CA ASP A 144 23.38 11.90 14.22
C ASP A 144 23.37 10.93 15.42
N TYR A 145 22.44 9.95 15.42
CA TYR A 145 22.25 9.01 16.52
C TYR A 145 22.55 7.57 16.11
N PRO A 146 22.90 6.69 17.07
CA PRO A 146 23.11 5.27 16.80
C PRO A 146 21.90 4.63 16.14
N ASN A 147 22.14 3.73 15.19
CA ASN A 147 21.11 3.05 14.39
C ASN A 147 20.19 4.01 13.61
N HIS A 148 20.58 5.27 13.43
CA HIS A 148 19.78 6.31 12.77
C HIS A 148 18.38 6.47 13.39
N TRP A 149 18.30 6.35 14.71
CA TRP A 149 17.05 6.47 15.45
C TRP A 149 17.24 7.28 16.75
N THR A 150 16.25 8.09 17.07
CA THR A 150 16.14 8.80 18.33
C THR A 150 14.68 8.97 18.72
N ALA A 151 14.39 8.94 20.01
CA ALA A 151 13.05 9.15 20.51
C ALA A 151 12.65 10.62 20.36
N GLN A 152 11.66 10.88 19.52
CA GLN A 152 10.98 12.18 19.43
C GLN A 152 9.55 11.99 18.94
N GLN A 153 8.69 12.96 19.25
CA GLN A 153 7.30 12.91 18.83
C GLN A 153 7.16 13.42 17.40
N TYR A 154 6.49 12.62 16.56
CA TYR A 154 6.19 12.94 15.16
C TYR A 154 4.72 13.27 14.94
N LEU A 155 3.80 12.63 15.65
CA LEU A 155 2.38 12.88 15.51
C LEU A 155 1.95 14.11 16.34
N PRO A 156 0.91 14.83 15.90
CA PRO A 156 0.26 15.88 16.71
C PRO A 156 -0.16 15.37 18.09
N ASP A 157 -0.17 16.26 19.09
CA ASP A 157 -0.51 15.91 20.47
C ASP A 157 -1.84 15.17 20.63
N ALA A 158 -2.85 15.58 19.84
CA ALA A 158 -4.18 14.97 19.89
C ALA A 158 -4.23 13.51 19.46
N ILE A 159 -3.23 13.06 18.70
CA ILE A 159 -3.14 11.71 18.12
C ILE A 159 -1.77 11.05 18.37
N LYS A 160 -1.00 11.55 19.33
CA LYS A 160 0.38 11.10 19.58
C LYS A 160 0.50 9.59 19.87
N ASP A 161 -0.56 9.00 20.41
CA ASP A 161 -0.62 7.58 20.78
C ASP A 161 -1.33 6.71 19.71
N CYS A 162 -1.71 7.29 18.55
CA CYS A 162 -2.31 6.55 17.46
C CYS A 162 -1.29 5.63 16.78
N GLN A 163 -1.73 4.45 16.43
CA GLN A 163 -0.96 3.49 15.65
C GLN A 163 -1.75 3.13 14.37
N TYR A 164 -1.28 3.59 13.23
CA TYR A 164 -1.90 3.32 11.94
C TYR A 164 -1.32 2.08 11.25
N TYR A 165 -0.01 1.90 11.35
CA TYR A 165 0.65 0.73 10.77
C TYR A 165 0.77 -0.39 11.81
N VAL A 166 0.12 -1.52 11.53
CA VAL A 166 0.25 -2.76 12.27
C VAL A 166 0.89 -3.78 11.34
N PRO A 167 2.11 -4.26 11.62
CA PRO A 167 2.79 -5.23 10.76
C PRO A 167 1.97 -6.50 10.58
N GLY A 168 1.85 -6.96 9.33
CA GLY A 168 1.27 -8.27 9.02
C GLY A 168 2.19 -9.41 9.49
N GLU A 169 1.64 -10.62 9.56
CA GLU A 169 2.37 -11.80 10.07
C GLU A 169 3.29 -12.46 9.02
N ASN A 170 3.35 -11.92 7.81
CA ASN A 170 4.24 -12.45 6.78
C ASN A 170 5.72 -12.22 7.13
N LYS A 171 6.59 -13.02 6.52
CA LYS A 171 8.03 -13.04 6.80
C LYS A 171 8.70 -11.67 6.66
N ASN A 172 8.36 -10.91 5.63
CA ASN A 172 8.99 -9.61 5.36
C ASN A 172 8.62 -8.57 6.42
N GLU A 173 7.35 -8.41 6.71
CA GLU A 173 6.90 -7.44 7.71
C GLU A 173 7.37 -7.80 9.11
N GLN A 174 7.41 -9.09 9.45
CA GLN A 174 7.96 -9.54 10.73
C GLN A 174 9.46 -9.25 10.85
N ALA A 175 10.24 -9.43 9.79
CA ALA A 175 11.66 -9.09 9.78
C ALA A 175 11.88 -7.57 9.99
N PHE A 176 11.12 -6.72 9.31
CA PHE A 176 11.17 -5.27 9.51
C PHE A 176 10.69 -4.85 10.91
N ALA A 177 9.64 -5.47 11.42
CA ALA A 177 9.13 -5.19 12.77
C ALA A 177 10.17 -5.55 13.85
N GLN A 178 10.86 -6.68 13.72
CA GLN A 178 11.95 -7.07 14.62
C GLN A 178 13.12 -6.08 14.57
N TYR A 179 13.54 -5.67 13.37
CA TYR A 179 14.57 -4.65 13.22
C TYR A 179 14.14 -3.33 13.87
N TRP A 180 12.92 -2.89 13.63
CA TRP A 180 12.37 -1.65 14.18
C TRP A 180 12.33 -1.65 15.71
N LYS A 181 11.88 -2.75 16.34
CA LYS A 181 11.96 -2.94 17.80
C LYS A 181 13.40 -2.86 18.30
N LYS A 182 14.31 -3.57 17.65
CA LYS A 182 15.73 -3.59 18.02
C LYS A 182 16.34 -2.18 18.06
N ILE A 183 16.11 -1.35 17.05
CA ILE A 183 16.68 0.01 17.00
C ILE A 183 16.07 0.95 18.04
N LYS A 184 14.84 0.67 18.51
CA LYS A 184 14.18 1.39 19.59
C LYS A 184 14.60 0.94 20.99
N GLY A 185 15.27 -0.22 21.10
CA GLY A 185 15.61 -0.82 22.36
C GLY A 185 14.45 -1.55 23.07
N GLU A 186 13.46 -2.02 22.29
CA GLU A 186 12.30 -2.77 22.75
C GLU A 186 12.50 -4.29 22.58
#